data_a1adb180ad5e5d42ccd001686d178c86
#
_entry.id   a1adb180ad5e5d42ccd001686d178c86
#
_cell.length_a   1.000
_cell.length_b   1.000
_cell.length_c   1.000
_cell.angle_alpha   90.00
_cell.angle_beta   90.00
_cell.angle_gamma   90.00
#
_symmetry.space_group_name_H-M   'P 1'
#
loop_
_entity.id
_entity.type
_entity.pdbx_description
1 polymer ?
#
loop_
_entity_poly.entity_id
_entity_poly.type
_entity_poly.pdbx_seq_one_letter_code
_entity_poly.pdbx_strand_id
1 'polypeptide(L)'
;TELKIRTKKFIINQTLNKDENYFLEILNNELYSVYYLSSEKIPEISGYAVFYDTFDSIDLFEIAVSKKKQGKGYGDTLLSYTADIFCKNGRKIFLEVNENNEKAIRLYKKNGFEEISVRKNYYGNNQNAVIMMKNEDI
;
A
#
# COMPACT_ATOMS: atom_id res chain seq x y z
N THR A 1 -16.74 -15.43 -2.84
CA THR A 1 -16.36 -15.09 -1.47
C THR A 1 -16.19 -13.60 -1.33
N GLU A 2 -16.96 -13.04 -0.43
CA GLU A 2 -16.89 -11.62 -0.16
C GLU A 2 -15.62 -11.30 0.63
N LEU A 3 -14.85 -10.33 0.14
CA LEU A 3 -13.65 -9.84 0.81
C LEU A 3 -13.98 -8.55 1.55
N LYS A 4 -13.44 -8.40 2.76
CA LYS A 4 -13.60 -7.20 3.55
C LYS A 4 -12.28 -6.49 3.76
N ILE A 5 -12.32 -5.16 3.73
CA ILE A 5 -11.18 -4.33 4.09
C ILE A 5 -11.37 -3.89 5.53
N ARG A 6 -10.36 -4.14 6.34
CA ARG A 6 -10.39 -3.88 7.78
C ARG A 6 -9.19 -3.05 8.20
N THR A 7 -9.26 -2.51 9.39
CA THR A 7 -8.20 -1.68 9.93
C THR A 7 -7.36 -2.42 10.96
N LYS A 8 -6.36 -1.78 11.40
CA LYS A 8 -5.14 -2.14 12.16
C LYS A 8 -5.16 -3.30 13.17
N LYS A 9 -6.25 -3.55 13.88
CA LYS A 9 -6.25 -4.35 15.11
C LYS A 9 -5.90 -5.84 14.99
N PHE A 10 -5.97 -6.42 13.81
CA PHE A 10 -5.82 -7.87 13.63
C PHE A 10 -4.55 -8.30 12.92
N ILE A 11 -3.70 -7.35 12.56
CA ILE A 11 -2.55 -7.63 11.70
C ILE A 11 -1.43 -8.39 12.42
N ILE A 12 -1.37 -8.28 13.75
CA ILE A 12 -0.30 -8.88 14.56
C ILE A 12 -0.21 -10.39 14.41
N ASN A 13 -1.36 -11.04 14.28
CA ASN A 13 -1.42 -12.51 14.28
C ASN A 13 -1.26 -13.13 12.88
N GLN A 14 -1.13 -12.33 11.83
CA GLN A 14 -1.12 -12.86 10.47
C GLN A 14 -0.15 -12.08 9.60
N THR A 15 1.11 -12.18 9.92
CA THR A 15 2.15 -11.45 9.18
C THR A 15 2.40 -12.03 7.80
N LEU A 16 2.53 -11.17 6.80
CA LEU A 16 2.89 -11.55 5.45
C LEU A 16 4.40 -11.34 5.25
N ASN A 17 5.20 -12.19 5.89
CA ASN A 17 6.67 -12.17 5.79
C ASN A 17 7.35 -10.94 6.42
N LYS A 18 6.72 -10.35 7.43
CA LYS A 18 7.32 -9.28 8.23
C LYS A 18 7.44 -9.71 9.68
N ASP A 19 8.45 -9.22 10.39
CA ASP A 19 8.57 -9.56 11.79
C ASP A 19 7.54 -8.81 12.65
N GLU A 20 7.33 -9.31 13.86
CA GLU A 20 6.35 -8.76 14.79
C GLU A 20 6.68 -7.32 15.20
N ASN A 21 7.96 -6.99 15.35
CA ASN A 21 8.38 -5.65 15.75
C ASN A 21 8.00 -4.59 14.73
N TYR A 22 8.10 -4.91 13.44
CA TYR A 22 7.69 -4.02 12.36
C TYR A 22 6.22 -3.63 12.51
N PHE A 23 5.34 -4.61 12.72
CA PHE A 23 3.90 -4.33 12.86
C PHE A 23 3.57 -3.66 14.18
N LEU A 24 4.26 -3.99 15.26
CA LEU A 24 4.07 -3.32 16.55
C LEU A 24 4.40 -1.84 16.47
N GLU A 25 5.47 -1.48 15.80
CA GLU A 25 5.85 -0.08 15.59
C GLU A 25 4.76 0.67 14.82
N ILE A 26 4.26 0.08 13.74
CA ILE A 26 3.19 0.67 12.94
C ILE A 26 1.91 0.83 13.77
N LEU A 27 1.53 -0.19 14.53
CA LEU A 27 0.30 -0.16 15.34
C LEU A 27 0.36 0.86 16.46
N ASN A 28 1.54 1.11 17.01
CA ASN A 28 1.72 2.05 18.12
C ASN A 28 1.91 3.50 17.66
N ASN A 29 2.02 3.76 16.37
CA ASN A 29 2.18 5.11 15.83
C ASN A 29 0.90 5.53 15.13
N GLU A 30 0.25 6.57 15.65
CA GLU A 30 -1.02 7.08 15.11
C GLU A 30 -0.94 7.66 13.70
N LEU A 31 0.28 8.00 13.24
CA LEU A 31 0.48 8.51 11.88
C LEU A 31 0.38 7.42 10.83
N TYR A 32 0.49 6.15 11.23
CA TYR A 32 0.30 5.02 10.30
C TYR A 32 -1.15 4.58 10.27
N SER A 33 -1.63 4.32 9.07
CA SER A 33 -2.92 3.66 8.82
C SER A 33 -2.67 2.35 8.11
N VAL A 34 -3.31 1.29 8.57
CA VAL A 34 -3.20 -0.03 7.96
C VAL A 34 -4.57 -0.52 7.55
N TYR A 35 -4.67 -0.94 6.30
CA TYR A 35 -5.87 -1.58 5.77
C TYR A 35 -5.50 -2.98 5.30
N TYR A 36 -6.31 -3.95 5.63
CA TYR A 36 -6.05 -5.30 5.18
C TYR A 36 -7.31 -5.93 4.59
N LEU A 37 -7.08 -6.86 3.68
CA LEU A 37 -8.12 -7.57 2.96
C LEU A 37 -8.21 -8.99 3.49
N SER A 38 -9.39 -9.41 3.92
CA SER A 38 -9.61 -10.76 4.43
C SER A 38 -10.93 -11.32 3.95
N SER A 39 -11.01 -12.65 3.90
CA SER A 39 -12.27 -13.35 3.66
C SER A 39 -13.08 -13.41 4.97
N GLU A 40 -14.41 -13.31 4.88
CA GLU A 40 -15.29 -13.46 6.05
C GLU A 40 -15.24 -14.84 6.68
N LYS A 41 -15.13 -15.86 5.85
CA LYS A 41 -15.21 -17.26 6.31
C LYS A 41 -13.90 -17.76 6.91
N ILE A 42 -12.79 -17.21 6.47
CA ILE A 42 -11.46 -17.59 6.93
C ILE A 42 -10.77 -16.30 7.35
N PRO A 43 -10.48 -16.11 8.64
CA PRO A 43 -9.82 -14.89 9.10
C PRO A 43 -8.33 -14.88 8.70
N GLU A 44 -8.08 -15.02 7.41
CA GLU A 44 -6.75 -15.02 6.84
C GLU A 44 -6.55 -13.73 6.05
N ILE A 45 -5.45 -13.05 6.30
CA ILE A 45 -5.11 -11.82 5.59
C ILE A 45 -4.64 -12.18 4.18
N SER A 46 -5.36 -11.68 3.17
CA SER A 46 -5.01 -11.86 1.76
C SER A 46 -4.05 -10.79 1.27
N GLY A 47 -4.10 -9.62 1.87
CA GLY A 47 -3.22 -8.51 1.52
C GLY A 47 -3.39 -7.35 2.49
N TYR A 48 -2.44 -6.43 2.47
CA TYR A 48 -2.50 -5.23 3.31
C TYR A 48 -1.83 -4.04 2.63
N ALA A 49 -2.21 -2.86 3.07
CA ALA A 49 -1.58 -1.61 2.66
C ALA A 49 -1.31 -0.75 3.89
N VAL A 50 -0.15 -0.14 3.95
CA VAL A 50 0.30 0.73 5.04
C VAL A 50 0.51 2.12 4.48
N PHE A 51 -0.12 3.10 5.13
CA PHE A 51 0.00 4.51 4.75
C PHE A 51 0.56 5.30 5.93
N TYR A 52 1.35 6.33 5.64
CA TYR A 52 1.91 7.22 6.65
C TYR A 52 1.45 8.65 6.38
N ASP A 53 0.95 9.31 7.41
CA ASP A 53 0.49 10.70 7.32
C ASP A 53 1.69 11.64 7.57
N THR A 54 2.05 12.41 6.54
CA THR A 54 3.12 13.39 6.63
C THR A 54 2.60 14.78 6.98
N PHE A 55 1.30 14.92 7.28
CA PHE A 55 0.55 16.16 7.48
C PHE A 55 0.24 16.89 6.16
N ASP A 56 1.20 17.00 5.25
CA ASP A 56 0.98 17.64 3.94
C ASP A 56 0.41 16.68 2.90
N SER A 57 0.69 15.40 3.09
CA SER A 57 0.28 14.36 2.15
C SER A 57 0.21 13.02 2.87
N ILE A 58 -0.12 11.98 2.11
CA ILE A 58 -0.07 10.59 2.58
C ILE A 58 1.00 9.87 1.78
N ASP A 59 1.84 9.10 2.46
CA ASP A 59 2.78 8.19 1.79
C ASP A 59 2.20 6.78 1.81
N LEU A 60 2.11 6.15 0.65
CA LEU A 60 1.90 4.71 0.57
C LEU A 60 3.22 4.04 0.92
N PHE A 61 3.30 3.54 2.13
CA PHE A 61 4.52 2.98 2.70
C PHE A 61 4.79 1.57 2.20
N GLU A 62 3.75 0.75 2.15
CA GLU A 62 3.85 -0.63 1.69
C GLU A 62 2.48 -1.14 1.24
N ILE A 63 2.48 -1.97 0.19
CA ILE A 63 1.32 -2.77 -0.19
C ILE A 63 1.82 -4.17 -0.55
N ALA A 64 1.14 -5.18 -0.04
CA ALA A 64 1.52 -6.57 -0.27
C ALA A 64 0.29 -7.46 -0.37
N VAL A 65 0.38 -8.49 -1.20
CA VAL A 65 -0.63 -9.52 -1.33
C VAL A 65 0.04 -10.87 -1.11
N SER A 66 -0.58 -11.76 -0.34
CA SER A 66 0.01 -13.07 -0.06
C SER A 66 0.21 -13.83 -1.37
N LYS A 67 1.26 -14.66 -1.44
CA LYS A 67 1.60 -15.41 -2.65
C LYS A 67 0.45 -16.24 -3.19
N LYS A 68 -0.32 -16.86 -2.30
CA LYS A 68 -1.46 -17.71 -2.68
C LYS A 68 -2.60 -16.92 -3.34
N LYS A 69 -2.64 -15.61 -3.09
CA LYS A 69 -3.73 -14.74 -3.53
C LYS A 69 -3.32 -13.78 -4.65
N GLN A 70 -2.08 -13.83 -5.09
CA GLN A 70 -1.62 -13.01 -6.21
C GLN A 70 -2.26 -13.44 -7.53
N GLY A 71 -2.38 -12.51 -8.46
CA GLY A 71 -2.99 -12.77 -9.76
C GLY A 71 -4.51 -12.78 -9.76
N LYS A 72 -5.16 -12.42 -8.65
CA LYS A 72 -6.62 -12.42 -8.51
C LYS A 72 -7.23 -11.02 -8.41
N GLY A 73 -6.43 -9.98 -8.61
CA GLY A 73 -6.89 -8.60 -8.54
C GLY A 73 -7.01 -8.02 -7.14
N TYR A 74 -6.50 -8.70 -6.12
CA TYR A 74 -6.62 -8.23 -4.74
C TYR A 74 -5.81 -6.98 -4.46
N GLY A 75 -4.62 -6.87 -5.06
CA GLY A 75 -3.81 -5.65 -4.94
C GLY A 75 -4.55 -4.44 -5.52
N ASP A 76 -5.17 -4.62 -6.68
CA ASP A 76 -5.96 -3.59 -7.32
C ASP A 76 -7.16 -3.17 -6.48
N THR A 77 -7.90 -4.14 -5.94
CA THR A 77 -9.05 -3.89 -5.07
C THR A 77 -8.63 -3.10 -3.83
N LEU A 78 -7.56 -3.55 -3.17
CA LEU A 78 -7.06 -2.93 -1.94
C LEU A 78 -6.58 -1.50 -2.20
N LEU A 79 -5.79 -1.30 -3.25
CA LEU A 79 -5.26 0.02 -3.58
C LEU A 79 -6.37 0.98 -4.02
N SER A 80 -7.27 0.54 -4.87
CA SER A 80 -8.40 1.35 -5.35
C SER A 80 -9.25 1.86 -4.19
N TYR A 81 -9.60 0.96 -3.28
CA TYR A 81 -10.42 1.32 -2.12
C TYR A 81 -9.71 2.28 -1.17
N THR A 82 -8.46 1.98 -0.81
CA THR A 82 -7.73 2.78 0.18
C THR A 82 -7.30 4.14 -0.36
N ALA A 83 -6.82 4.18 -1.60
CA ALA A 83 -6.46 5.46 -2.23
C ALA A 83 -7.66 6.38 -2.37
N ASP A 84 -8.82 5.82 -2.71
CA ASP A 84 -10.06 6.57 -2.84
C ASP A 84 -10.47 7.25 -1.52
N ILE A 85 -10.29 6.57 -0.39
CA ILE A 85 -10.57 7.15 0.92
C ILE A 85 -9.78 8.44 1.14
N PHE A 86 -8.46 8.40 0.90
CA PHE A 86 -7.60 9.57 1.10
C PHE A 86 -7.89 10.68 0.09
N CYS A 87 -8.03 10.33 -1.17
CA CYS A 87 -8.26 11.32 -2.22
C CYS A 87 -9.60 12.04 -2.06
N LYS A 88 -10.65 11.36 -1.63
CA LYS A 88 -11.95 11.98 -1.32
C LYS A 88 -11.86 12.94 -0.15
N ASN A 89 -10.91 12.76 0.74
CA ASN A 89 -10.65 13.66 1.86
C ASN A 89 -9.66 14.77 1.51
N GLY A 90 -9.37 14.97 0.24
CA GLY A 90 -8.50 16.05 -0.24
C GLY A 90 -7.02 15.80 -0.02
N ARG A 91 -6.59 14.56 0.11
CA ARG A 91 -5.21 14.20 0.39
C ARG A 91 -4.53 13.64 -0.85
N LYS A 92 -3.32 14.10 -1.11
CA LYS A 92 -2.44 13.54 -2.14
C LYS A 92 -1.73 12.32 -1.58
N ILE A 93 -1.46 11.34 -2.44
CA ILE A 93 -0.72 10.13 -2.04
C ILE A 93 0.55 10.06 -2.86
N PHE A 94 1.68 9.87 -2.18
CA PHE A 94 2.99 9.65 -2.79
C PHE A 94 3.45 8.23 -2.52
N LEU A 95 4.27 7.70 -3.42
CA LEU A 95 4.95 6.43 -3.22
C LEU A 95 6.30 6.44 -3.92
N GLU A 96 7.18 5.55 -3.47
CA GLU A 96 8.45 5.25 -4.13
C GLU A 96 8.44 3.79 -4.54
N VAL A 97 8.87 3.51 -5.77
CA VAL A 97 8.91 2.15 -6.28
C VAL A 97 10.19 1.96 -7.11
N ASN A 98 10.79 0.77 -7.01
CA ASN A 98 11.93 0.44 -7.84
C ASN A 98 11.50 0.47 -9.32
N GLU A 99 12.27 1.15 -10.17
CA GLU A 99 11.94 1.27 -11.60
C GLU A 99 11.85 -0.08 -12.32
N ASN A 100 12.50 -1.10 -11.78
CA ASN A 100 12.47 -2.44 -12.33
C ASN A 100 11.25 -3.25 -11.88
N ASN A 101 10.48 -2.74 -10.95
CA ASN A 101 9.24 -3.37 -10.50
C ASN A 101 8.08 -3.00 -11.41
N GLU A 102 8.10 -3.55 -12.61
CA GLU A 102 7.13 -3.22 -13.65
C GLU A 102 5.69 -3.56 -13.25
N LYS A 103 5.53 -4.67 -12.55
CA LYS A 103 4.21 -5.12 -12.09
C LYS A 103 3.58 -4.11 -11.13
N ALA A 104 4.36 -3.62 -10.17
CA ALA A 104 3.88 -2.61 -9.22
C ALA A 104 3.58 -1.28 -9.92
N ILE A 105 4.47 -0.85 -10.82
CA ILE A 105 4.26 0.40 -11.56
C ILE A 105 2.98 0.35 -12.37
N ARG A 106 2.69 -0.78 -13.03
CA ARG A 106 1.43 -0.95 -13.77
C ARG A 106 0.21 -0.85 -12.85
N LEU A 107 0.30 -1.47 -11.68
CA LEU A 107 -0.76 -1.40 -10.67
C LEU A 107 -1.03 0.04 -10.25
N TYR A 108 0.03 0.78 -9.97
CA TYR A 108 -0.08 2.18 -9.54
C TYR A 108 -0.65 3.06 -10.65
N LYS A 109 -0.15 2.92 -11.87
CA LYS A 109 -0.67 3.68 -13.02
C LYS A 109 -2.15 3.42 -13.27
N LYS A 110 -2.56 2.16 -13.19
CA LYS A 110 -3.96 1.77 -13.33
C LYS A 110 -4.85 2.46 -12.32
N ASN A 111 -4.33 2.76 -11.14
CA ASN A 111 -5.07 3.39 -10.06
C ASN A 111 -4.87 4.91 -9.99
N GLY A 112 -4.37 5.51 -11.06
CA GLY A 112 -4.31 6.97 -11.18
C GLY A 112 -3.03 7.61 -10.66
N PHE A 113 -2.03 6.83 -10.31
CA PHE A 113 -0.72 7.36 -9.95
C PHE A 113 0.07 7.71 -11.19
N GLU A 114 0.79 8.83 -11.14
CA GLU A 114 1.64 9.31 -12.22
C GLU A 114 3.08 9.44 -11.75
N GLU A 115 4.03 9.17 -12.63
CA GLU A 115 5.44 9.39 -12.35
C GLU A 115 5.72 10.89 -12.29
N ILE A 116 6.39 11.34 -11.23
CA ILE A 116 6.73 12.74 -11.07
C ILE A 116 8.24 12.99 -10.98
N SER A 117 9.02 12.02 -10.54
CA SER A 117 10.48 12.15 -10.50
C SER A 117 11.14 10.78 -10.34
N VAL A 118 12.47 10.79 -10.47
CA VAL A 118 13.30 9.59 -10.31
C VAL A 118 14.43 9.92 -9.34
N ARG A 119 14.65 9.08 -8.34
CA ARG A 119 15.81 9.15 -7.45
C ARG A 119 16.83 8.11 -7.90
N LYS A 120 17.92 8.59 -8.49
CA LYS A 120 18.96 7.70 -9.02
C LYS A 120 19.68 6.94 -7.91
N ASN A 121 19.92 5.66 -8.15
CA ASN A 121 20.66 4.77 -7.26
C ASN A 121 20.09 4.68 -5.83
N TYR A 122 18.81 4.94 -5.65
CA TYR A 122 18.17 4.94 -4.33
C TYR A 122 18.23 3.55 -3.66
N TYR A 123 18.04 2.49 -4.45
CA TYR A 123 18.08 1.10 -3.95
C TYR A 123 19.43 0.43 -4.20
N GLY A 124 20.41 1.14 -4.75
CA GLY A 124 21.72 0.61 -5.11
C GLY A 124 22.15 1.04 -6.50
N ASN A 125 23.31 0.60 -6.97
CA ASN A 125 23.83 0.95 -8.30
C ASN A 125 22.85 0.53 -9.40
N ASN A 126 22.47 1.50 -10.24
CA ASN A 126 21.53 1.32 -11.34
C ASN A 126 20.14 0.81 -10.88
N GLN A 127 19.81 1.04 -9.62
CA GLN A 127 18.50 0.71 -9.08
C GLN A 127 17.81 1.98 -8.61
N ASN A 128 17.15 2.63 -9.54
CA ASN A 128 16.51 3.91 -9.31
C ASN A 128 15.12 3.75 -8.68
N ALA A 129 14.74 4.71 -7.87
CA ALA A 129 13.36 4.82 -7.38
C ALA A 129 12.58 5.75 -8.28
N VAL A 130 11.40 5.31 -8.67
CA VAL A 130 10.41 6.16 -9.34
C VAL A 130 9.49 6.72 -8.26
N ILE A 131 9.33 8.03 -8.22
CA ILE A 131 8.38 8.69 -7.32
C ILE A 131 7.08 8.87 -8.09
N MET A 132 5.99 8.40 -7.51
CA MET A 132 4.67 8.49 -8.12
C MET A 132 3.72 9.21 -7.18
N MET A 133 2.70 9.84 -7.76
CA MET A 133 1.72 10.59 -7.00
C MET A 133 0.33 10.41 -7.57
N LYS A 134 -0.64 10.30 -6.67
CA LYS A 134 -2.07 10.40 -7.00
C LYS A 134 -2.62 11.64 -6.34
N ASN A 135 -3.24 12.51 -7.14
CA ASN A 135 -3.85 13.74 -6.64
C ASN A 135 -5.18 13.45 -5.93
N GLU A 136 -5.54 14.39 -5.07
CA GLU A 136 -6.87 14.41 -4.48
C GLU A 136 -7.95 14.54 -5.55
N ASP A 137 -9.12 13.99 -5.28
CA ASP A 137 -10.29 14.16 -6.14
C ASP A 137 -10.79 15.61 -6.05
N ILE A 138 -11.09 16.17 -7.20
CA ILE A 138 -11.59 17.54 -7.31
C ILE A 138 -13.11 17.52 -7.46
#